data_ec363222f760c9d5aeae5c63813cc7d5
#
_entry.id   ec363222f760c9d5aeae5c63813cc7d5
#
_cell.length_a   1.000
_cell.length_b   1.000
_cell.length_c   1.000
_cell.angle_alpha   90.00
_cell.angle_beta   90.00
_cell.angle_gamma   90.00
#
_symmetry.space_group_name_H-M   'P 1'
#
loop_
_entity.id
_entity.type
_entity.pdbx_description
1 polymer ?
#
loop_
_entity_poly.entity_id
_entity_poly.type
_entity_poly.pdbx_seq_one_letter_code
_entity_poly.pdbx_strand_id
1 'polypeptide(L)'
;MAKQVSQTNLNFGISIETEPMEARSADQLPSGEGWQYEPKWDGFRCLAFKKGREVDLRAKSGKGLARYFPEIVAFLAALPADQFVIDGELVIAIDGELSFNALQMRLHPAESRIRTLSIKTPARLVAFDMLVDTNGMSLLAKSLGCRRARLEALAKTVADGEHLLLSPSTNDVAEARRWLSDAGGDTDGVICKRIDAPYLPGERAMTKVKRLRTADCVVGGFRYDSNGKLVGSLLLGLYNDNGELDHVGYTSTIRNDEKPELTAKLEALREAPGFTGKAPGGPSRWATKRTSQWQPLKPTMVVEVKFDQITGRRFRHGTKLLRWRPDKKPSQCDFRQIEPAAVISAQATMPAGVQTATKPSSRRAQRG
;
A
#
# COMPACT_ATOMS: atom_id res chain seq x y z
N MET A 1 -34.19 -18.06 9.27
CA MET A 1 -34.15 -17.13 10.42
C MET A 1 -32.71 -16.88 10.80
N ALA A 2 -32.17 -15.74 10.39
CA ALA A 2 -30.81 -15.33 10.73
C ALA A 2 -30.81 -14.83 12.18
N LYS A 3 -30.01 -15.48 13.04
CA LYS A 3 -29.76 -15.00 14.40
C LYS A 3 -29.04 -13.65 14.29
N GLN A 4 -29.75 -12.58 14.65
CA GLN A 4 -29.17 -11.30 15.01
C GLN A 4 -28.23 -11.55 16.19
N VAL A 5 -26.92 -11.53 15.93
CA VAL A 5 -25.91 -11.50 16.99
C VAL A 5 -26.05 -10.12 17.62
N SER A 6 -26.47 -10.12 18.86
CA SER A 6 -26.51 -8.97 19.76
C SER A 6 -25.17 -8.26 19.69
N GLN A 7 -25.14 -7.05 19.12
CA GLN A 7 -24.01 -6.14 19.27
C GLN A 7 -23.97 -5.73 20.73
N THR A 8 -23.19 -6.44 21.54
CA THR A 8 -22.77 -5.98 22.85
C THR A 8 -22.07 -4.63 22.62
N ASN A 9 -22.61 -3.56 23.17
CA ASN A 9 -21.99 -2.22 23.14
C ASN A 9 -20.72 -2.25 24.00
N LEU A 10 -19.65 -2.85 23.47
CA LEU A 10 -18.34 -2.88 24.10
C LEU A 10 -17.77 -1.48 24.07
N ASN A 11 -17.55 -0.91 25.24
CA ASN A 11 -16.87 0.37 25.37
C ASN A 11 -15.35 0.14 25.23
N PHE A 12 -14.81 0.40 24.04
CA PHE A 12 -13.38 0.30 23.75
C PHE A 12 -12.58 1.55 24.17
N GLY A 13 -13.20 2.49 24.88
CA GLY A 13 -12.57 3.78 25.26
C GLY A 13 -12.70 4.87 24.19
N ILE A 14 -12.98 4.49 22.96
CA ILE A 14 -13.41 5.34 21.83
C ILE A 14 -14.48 4.60 21.03
N SER A 15 -15.20 5.33 20.17
CA SER A 15 -16.21 4.73 19.28
C SER A 15 -15.56 3.76 18.30
N ILE A 16 -16.21 2.64 18.01
CA ILE A 16 -15.83 1.69 16.98
C ILE A 16 -15.97 2.28 15.56
N GLU A 17 -16.71 3.39 15.43
CA GLU A 17 -16.87 4.16 14.19
C GLU A 17 -15.81 5.26 14.04
N THR A 18 -14.85 5.31 14.97
CA THR A 18 -13.73 6.26 14.87
C THR A 18 -13.01 6.09 13.54
N GLU A 19 -12.94 7.15 12.74
CA GLU A 19 -12.20 7.15 11.50
C GLU A 19 -10.70 7.32 11.76
N PRO A 20 -9.81 6.63 11.02
CA PRO A 20 -8.38 6.85 11.17
C PRO A 20 -7.97 8.23 10.66
N MET A 21 -7.00 8.83 11.35
CA MET A 21 -6.36 10.08 10.89
C MET A 21 -5.67 9.84 9.54
N GLU A 22 -5.82 10.79 8.61
CA GLU A 22 -5.35 10.70 7.24
C GLU A 22 -4.12 11.57 6.96
N ALA A 23 -3.49 11.34 5.80
CA ALA A 23 -2.37 12.14 5.33
C ALA A 23 -2.69 12.88 4.03
N ARG A 24 -2.34 14.19 3.98
CA ARG A 24 -2.27 14.96 2.73
C ARG A 24 -0.97 14.65 1.99
N SER A 25 -0.99 14.72 0.67
CA SER A 25 0.22 14.53 -0.15
C SER A 25 1.08 15.79 -0.16
N ALA A 26 2.41 15.60 -0.13
CA ALA A 26 3.39 16.63 -0.36
C ALA A 26 4.49 16.10 -1.30
N ASP A 27 5.16 17.01 -1.98
CA ASP A 27 6.25 16.67 -2.92
C ASP A 27 7.59 16.49 -2.22
N GLN A 28 7.75 17.05 -1.01
CA GLN A 28 9.00 17.02 -0.25
C GLN A 28 8.74 16.67 1.21
N LEU A 29 9.74 16.03 1.84
CA LEU A 29 9.72 15.79 3.27
C LEU A 29 9.81 17.13 4.00
N PRO A 30 8.89 17.41 4.95
CA PRO A 30 9.06 18.56 5.84
C PRO A 30 10.36 18.40 6.61
N SER A 31 10.99 19.52 6.97
CA SER A 31 12.24 19.57 7.71
C SER A 31 12.10 20.47 8.93
N GLY A 32 13.09 20.43 9.83
CA GLY A 32 13.09 21.16 11.08
C GLY A 32 12.65 20.32 12.28
N GLU A 33 12.55 20.93 13.42
CA GLU A 33 12.23 20.27 14.69
C GLU A 33 10.75 19.85 14.79
N GLY A 34 10.48 18.86 15.61
CA GLY A 34 9.13 18.42 15.95
C GLY A 34 8.47 17.50 14.90
N TRP A 35 9.24 16.95 13.97
CA TRP A 35 8.76 15.94 13.04
C TRP A 35 9.24 14.55 13.42
N GLN A 36 8.33 13.57 13.29
CA GLN A 36 8.59 12.15 13.28
C GLN A 36 8.26 11.61 11.90
N TYR A 37 9.13 10.76 11.38
CA TYR A 37 8.99 10.11 10.07
C TYR A 37 8.84 8.60 10.27
N GLU A 38 8.00 7.99 9.45
CA GLU A 38 7.73 6.56 9.45
C GLU A 38 7.68 6.05 8.00
N PRO A 39 8.07 4.79 7.71
CA PRO A 39 7.82 4.19 6.40
C PRO A 39 6.31 4.18 6.11
N LYS A 40 5.95 4.51 4.88
CA LYS A 40 4.58 4.36 4.42
C LYS A 40 4.36 2.94 3.91
N TRP A 41 3.81 2.11 4.77
CA TRP A 41 3.49 0.72 4.46
C TRP A 41 2.42 0.63 3.36
N ASP A 42 2.52 -0.42 2.52
CA ASP A 42 1.55 -0.72 1.47
C ASP A 42 0.70 -1.94 1.85
N GLY A 43 -0.41 -1.70 2.51
CA GLY A 43 -1.30 -2.73 3.02
C GLY A 43 -2.75 -2.29 3.12
N PHE A 44 -3.46 -2.82 4.11
CA PHE A 44 -4.81 -2.38 4.49
C PHE A 44 -4.76 -1.67 5.83
N ARG A 45 -5.06 -0.36 5.85
CA ARG A 45 -5.20 0.39 7.09
C ARG A 45 -6.20 -0.29 8.01
N CYS A 46 -5.81 -0.47 9.27
CA CYS A 46 -6.59 -1.19 10.26
C CYS A 46 -6.56 -0.48 11.60
N LEU A 47 -7.73 -0.11 12.13
CA LEU A 47 -7.91 0.14 13.54
C LEU A 47 -8.24 -1.20 14.23
N ALA A 48 -7.38 -1.63 15.13
CA ALA A 48 -7.53 -2.86 15.90
C ALA A 48 -8.02 -2.54 17.32
N PHE A 49 -9.24 -2.92 17.61
CA PHE A 49 -9.91 -2.75 18.91
C PHE A 49 -9.82 -4.05 19.69
N LYS A 50 -9.40 -3.98 20.95
CA LYS A 50 -9.37 -5.11 21.89
C LYS A 50 -9.97 -4.72 23.22
N LYS A 51 -10.79 -5.62 23.79
CA LYS A 51 -11.24 -5.56 25.19
C LYS A 51 -11.50 -6.96 25.72
N GLY A 52 -10.79 -7.38 26.76
CA GLY A 52 -10.76 -8.76 27.18
C GLY A 52 -10.34 -9.69 26.05
N ARG A 53 -11.19 -10.63 25.69
CA ARG A 53 -11.00 -11.52 24.53
C ARG A 53 -11.68 -11.04 23.25
N GLU A 54 -12.46 -9.98 23.33
CA GLU A 54 -13.17 -9.41 22.19
C GLU A 54 -12.20 -8.56 21.35
N VAL A 55 -12.18 -8.81 20.05
CA VAL A 55 -11.35 -8.10 19.08
C VAL A 55 -12.19 -7.73 17.88
N ASP A 56 -12.12 -6.47 17.45
CA ASP A 56 -12.65 -6.02 16.17
C ASP A 56 -11.55 -5.33 15.36
N LEU A 57 -11.56 -5.56 14.06
CA LEU A 57 -10.63 -4.94 13.10
C LEU A 57 -11.44 -4.12 12.11
N ARG A 58 -11.14 -2.84 11.99
CA ARG A 58 -11.83 -1.90 11.10
C ARG A 58 -10.91 -1.34 10.03
N ALA A 59 -11.35 -1.46 8.78
CA ALA A 59 -10.68 -0.80 7.66
C ALA A 59 -10.84 0.73 7.74
N LYS A 60 -10.05 1.46 6.97
CA LYS A 60 -10.20 2.91 6.77
C LYS A 60 -11.65 3.33 6.43
N SER A 61 -12.39 2.50 5.71
CA SER A 61 -13.78 2.76 5.33
C SER A 61 -14.82 2.39 6.41
N GLY A 62 -14.39 2.03 7.62
CA GLY A 62 -15.25 1.55 8.70
C GLY A 62 -15.72 0.09 8.54
N LYS A 63 -15.44 -0.56 7.40
CA LYS A 63 -15.84 -1.96 7.16
C LYS A 63 -15.04 -2.92 8.04
N GLY A 64 -15.72 -3.94 8.58
CA GLY A 64 -15.10 -5.00 9.39
C GLY A 64 -14.10 -5.84 8.59
N LEU A 65 -12.91 -6.04 9.16
CA LEU A 65 -11.84 -6.87 8.61
C LEU A 65 -11.65 -8.18 9.38
N ALA A 66 -12.17 -8.30 10.60
CA ALA A 66 -11.90 -9.42 11.51
C ALA A 66 -12.12 -10.80 10.88
N ARG A 67 -13.19 -10.99 10.10
CA ARG A 67 -13.46 -12.26 9.41
C ARG A 67 -12.38 -12.67 8.41
N TYR A 68 -11.66 -11.70 7.84
CA TYR A 68 -10.64 -11.95 6.80
C TYR A 68 -9.25 -12.21 7.38
N PHE A 69 -9.04 -11.88 8.66
CA PHE A 69 -7.77 -11.99 9.36
C PHE A 69 -7.91 -12.68 10.70
N PRO A 70 -8.44 -13.95 10.73
CA PRO A 70 -8.72 -14.67 11.96
C PRO A 70 -7.47 -14.93 12.80
N GLU A 71 -6.29 -15.05 12.20
CA GLU A 71 -5.00 -15.19 12.88
C GLU A 71 -4.64 -13.95 13.69
N ILE A 72 -4.87 -12.75 13.16
CA ILE A 72 -4.64 -11.49 13.88
C ILE A 72 -5.64 -11.35 15.02
N VAL A 73 -6.92 -11.70 14.79
CA VAL A 73 -7.93 -11.70 15.83
C VAL A 73 -7.54 -12.64 16.97
N ALA A 74 -7.15 -13.88 16.65
CA ALA A 74 -6.75 -14.87 17.65
C ALA A 74 -5.51 -14.41 18.45
N PHE A 75 -4.51 -13.86 17.76
CA PHE A 75 -3.31 -13.34 18.38
C PHE A 75 -3.64 -12.20 19.35
N LEU A 76 -4.36 -11.17 18.90
CA LEU A 76 -4.71 -10.02 19.74
C LEU A 76 -5.57 -10.43 20.94
N ALA A 77 -6.51 -11.35 20.75
CA ALA A 77 -7.36 -11.86 21.83
C ALA A 77 -6.57 -12.60 22.93
N ALA A 78 -5.43 -13.20 22.57
CA ALA A 78 -4.56 -13.93 23.50
C ALA A 78 -3.59 -13.02 24.27
N LEU A 79 -3.39 -11.77 23.85
CA LEU A 79 -2.50 -10.84 24.55
C LEU A 79 -2.97 -10.56 25.98
N PRO A 80 -2.05 -10.45 26.96
CA PRO A 80 -2.38 -10.25 28.38
C PRO A 80 -2.99 -8.88 28.68
N ALA A 81 -2.76 -7.87 27.81
CA ALA A 81 -3.35 -6.55 27.96
C ALA A 81 -4.89 -6.63 27.87
N ASP A 82 -5.59 -6.08 28.84
CA ASP A 82 -7.06 -6.17 28.89
C ASP A 82 -7.73 -5.37 27.79
N GLN A 83 -7.24 -4.16 27.51
CA GLN A 83 -7.85 -3.26 26.54
C GLN A 83 -6.79 -2.46 25.79
N PHE A 84 -7.03 -2.16 24.52
CA PHE A 84 -6.32 -1.14 23.75
C PHE A 84 -7.01 -0.89 22.40
N VAL A 85 -6.67 0.24 21.78
CA VAL A 85 -6.95 0.49 20.36
C VAL A 85 -5.67 0.94 19.68
N ILE A 86 -5.29 0.19 18.63
CA ILE A 86 -4.08 0.42 17.83
C ILE A 86 -4.48 0.83 16.41
N ASP A 87 -3.75 1.80 15.85
CA ASP A 87 -3.81 2.15 14.44
C ASP A 87 -2.58 1.58 13.74
N GLY A 88 -2.80 0.83 12.68
CA GLY A 88 -1.75 0.10 11.98
C GLY A 88 -2.09 -0.21 10.53
N GLU A 89 -1.20 -0.96 9.90
CA GLU A 89 -1.37 -1.47 8.55
C GLU A 89 -1.30 -3.01 8.57
N LEU A 90 -2.31 -3.68 8.02
CA LEU A 90 -2.24 -5.12 7.78
C LEU A 90 -1.41 -5.38 6.53
N VAL A 91 -0.41 -6.23 6.65
CA VAL A 91 0.48 -6.62 5.57
C VAL A 91 0.62 -8.14 5.50
N ILE A 92 0.98 -8.66 4.32
CA ILE A 92 1.34 -10.07 4.13
C ILE A 92 2.68 -10.11 3.43
N ALA A 93 3.66 -10.83 3.98
CA ALA A 93 4.93 -11.09 3.32
C ALA A 93 4.92 -12.47 2.65
N ILE A 94 5.50 -12.57 1.45
CA ILE A 94 5.79 -13.80 0.73
C ILE A 94 7.26 -13.76 0.36
N ASP A 95 8.02 -14.77 0.74
CA ASP A 95 9.47 -14.87 0.48
C ASP A 95 10.25 -13.62 0.96
N GLY A 96 9.79 -13.00 2.05
CA GLY A 96 10.43 -11.84 2.66
C GLY A 96 9.96 -10.49 2.11
N GLU A 97 9.18 -10.44 1.03
CA GLU A 97 8.66 -9.22 0.42
C GLU A 97 7.15 -9.05 0.68
N LEU A 98 6.70 -7.81 0.87
CA LEU A 98 5.27 -7.54 1.06
C LEU A 98 4.49 -7.74 -0.24
N SER A 99 3.37 -8.46 -0.14
CA SER A 99 2.50 -8.77 -1.26
C SER A 99 1.09 -8.20 -1.07
N PHE A 100 0.83 -7.06 -1.68
CA PHE A 100 -0.52 -6.49 -1.70
C PHE A 100 -1.54 -7.40 -2.41
N ASN A 101 -1.11 -8.18 -3.40
CA ASN A 101 -1.96 -9.17 -4.06
C ASN A 101 -2.44 -10.26 -3.09
N ALA A 102 -1.55 -10.72 -2.20
CA ALA A 102 -1.91 -11.69 -1.16
C ALA A 102 -2.96 -11.13 -0.20
N LEU A 103 -2.83 -9.84 0.19
CA LEU A 103 -3.87 -9.15 0.97
C LEU A 103 -5.22 -9.09 0.24
N GLN A 104 -5.23 -8.75 -1.05
CA GLN A 104 -6.46 -8.71 -1.83
C GLN A 104 -7.14 -10.08 -1.93
N MET A 105 -6.36 -11.16 -2.02
CA MET A 105 -6.89 -12.52 -2.03
C MET A 105 -7.58 -12.92 -0.74
N ARG A 106 -7.28 -12.26 0.40
CA ARG A 106 -7.96 -12.48 1.70
C ARG A 106 -9.41 -12.00 1.68
N LEU A 107 -9.74 -10.98 0.88
CA LEU A 107 -11.11 -10.46 0.77
C LEU A 107 -11.98 -11.41 -0.07
N HIS A 108 -12.27 -12.59 0.48
CA HIS A 108 -13.00 -13.65 -0.20
C HIS A 108 -14.30 -14.04 0.56
N PRO A 109 -15.41 -14.36 -0.14
CA PRO A 109 -16.66 -14.74 0.51
C PRO A 109 -16.58 -16.11 1.23
N ALA A 110 -15.79 -17.08 0.71
CA ALA A 110 -15.69 -18.43 1.27
C ALA A 110 -14.74 -18.46 2.47
N GLU A 111 -15.27 -18.84 3.63
CA GLU A 111 -14.54 -18.93 4.89
C GLU A 111 -13.42 -19.99 4.87
N SER A 112 -13.66 -21.13 4.21
CA SER A 112 -12.65 -22.18 4.05
C SER A 112 -11.38 -21.67 3.37
N ARG A 113 -11.53 -20.82 2.34
CA ARG A 113 -10.39 -20.21 1.66
C ARG A 113 -9.65 -19.22 2.55
N ILE A 114 -10.39 -18.43 3.35
CA ILE A 114 -9.78 -17.49 4.30
C ILE A 114 -8.96 -18.27 5.32
N ARG A 115 -9.49 -19.34 5.91
CA ARG A 115 -8.77 -20.21 6.87
C ARG A 115 -7.51 -20.82 6.26
N THR A 116 -7.58 -21.31 5.02
CA THR A 116 -6.41 -21.86 4.33
C THR A 116 -5.32 -20.79 4.13
N LEU A 117 -5.71 -19.59 3.70
CA LEU A 117 -4.76 -18.48 3.47
C LEU A 117 -4.20 -17.91 4.76
N SER A 118 -4.97 -17.90 5.87
CA SER A 118 -4.48 -17.42 7.18
C SER A 118 -3.35 -18.30 7.75
N ILE A 119 -3.29 -19.57 7.33
CA ILE A 119 -2.23 -20.51 7.72
C ILE A 119 -1.05 -20.42 6.73
N LYS A 120 -1.32 -20.40 5.41
CA LYS A 120 -0.27 -20.45 4.38
C LYS A 120 0.48 -19.13 4.23
N THR A 121 -0.22 -18.01 4.36
CA THR A 121 0.30 -16.66 4.19
C THR A 121 -0.28 -15.77 5.30
N PRO A 122 0.16 -15.95 6.56
CA PRO A 122 -0.37 -15.19 7.68
C PRO A 122 -0.13 -13.68 7.49
N ALA A 123 -1.09 -12.89 7.96
CA ALA A 123 -0.95 -11.45 7.97
C ALA A 123 -0.20 -10.99 9.22
N ARG A 124 0.35 -9.79 9.14
CA ARG A 124 0.98 -9.05 10.25
C ARG A 124 0.31 -7.70 10.39
N LEU A 125 0.15 -7.24 11.61
CA LEU A 125 -0.30 -5.87 11.91
C LEU A 125 0.93 -5.03 12.24
N VAL A 126 1.28 -4.09 11.38
CA VAL A 126 2.35 -3.11 11.62
C VAL A 126 1.73 -1.90 12.31
N ALA A 127 1.92 -1.80 13.63
CA ALA A 127 1.35 -0.74 14.46
C ALA A 127 2.22 0.52 14.43
N PHE A 128 1.60 1.68 14.32
CA PHE A 128 2.31 2.97 14.28
C PHE A 128 1.64 4.07 15.12
N ASP A 129 0.45 3.84 15.70
CA ASP A 129 -0.17 4.74 16.65
C ASP A 129 -1.01 3.97 17.68
N MET A 130 -1.29 4.56 18.82
CA MET A 130 -2.12 4.00 19.88
C MET A 130 -3.16 5.01 20.31
N LEU A 131 -4.44 4.64 20.19
CA LEU A 131 -5.57 5.54 20.43
C LEU A 131 -6.21 5.36 21.80
N VAL A 132 -6.10 4.15 22.35
CA VAL A 132 -6.50 3.83 23.72
C VAL A 132 -5.41 2.96 24.32
N ASP A 133 -4.97 3.28 25.52
CA ASP A 133 -3.92 2.54 26.21
C ASP A 133 -4.44 1.25 26.87
N THR A 134 -3.52 0.48 27.46
CA THR A 134 -3.83 -0.81 28.11
C THR A 134 -4.71 -0.66 29.36
N ASN A 135 -4.92 0.54 29.87
CA ASN A 135 -5.82 0.85 30.99
C ASN A 135 -7.19 1.37 30.51
N GLY A 136 -7.43 1.41 29.20
CA GLY A 136 -8.68 1.89 28.62
C GLY A 136 -8.78 3.41 28.50
N MET A 137 -7.68 4.16 28.74
CA MET A 137 -7.67 5.60 28.63
C MET A 137 -7.54 6.03 27.16
N SER A 138 -8.42 6.91 26.70
CA SER A 138 -8.31 7.52 25.38
C SER A 138 -7.06 8.42 25.29
N LEU A 139 -6.28 8.21 24.25
CA LEU A 139 -5.07 8.96 23.96
C LEU A 139 -5.26 9.97 22.82
N LEU A 140 -6.45 10.12 22.27
CA LEU A 140 -6.70 11.00 21.10
C LEU A 140 -6.19 12.42 21.31
N ALA A 141 -6.42 13.01 22.49
CA ALA A 141 -5.98 14.37 22.82
C ALA A 141 -4.50 14.46 23.24
N LYS A 142 -3.80 13.31 23.35
CA LYS A 142 -2.37 13.29 23.73
C LYS A 142 -1.49 13.53 22.53
N SER A 143 -0.29 14.08 22.75
CA SER A 143 0.72 14.24 21.70
C SER A 143 1.14 12.89 21.11
N LEU A 144 1.59 12.88 19.85
CA LEU A 144 2.13 11.67 19.20
C LEU A 144 3.25 11.04 20.06
N GLY A 145 4.16 11.84 20.62
CA GLY A 145 5.24 11.33 21.47
C GLY A 145 4.70 10.52 22.66
N CYS A 146 3.62 11.00 23.32
CA CYS A 146 2.97 10.25 24.39
C CYS A 146 2.32 8.95 23.88
N ARG A 147 1.59 8.98 22.76
CA ARG A 147 0.94 7.83 22.17
C ARG A 147 1.96 6.77 21.71
N ARG A 148 3.06 7.23 21.09
CA ARG A 148 4.15 6.37 20.64
C ARG A 148 4.82 5.64 21.81
N ALA A 149 5.13 6.33 22.90
CA ALA A 149 5.70 5.71 24.10
C ALA A 149 4.80 4.61 24.68
N ARG A 150 3.47 4.78 24.65
CA ARG A 150 2.51 3.77 25.08
C ARG A 150 2.48 2.56 24.12
N LEU A 151 2.54 2.83 22.82
CA LEU A 151 2.61 1.75 21.81
C LEU A 151 3.89 0.93 21.94
N GLU A 152 5.04 1.58 22.16
CA GLU A 152 6.33 0.92 22.36
C GLU A 152 6.34 0.07 23.64
N ALA A 153 5.72 0.57 24.72
CA ALA A 153 5.58 -0.20 25.94
C ALA A 153 4.74 -1.48 25.73
N LEU A 154 3.63 -1.39 24.98
CA LEU A 154 2.85 -2.58 24.60
C LEU A 154 3.68 -3.52 23.73
N ALA A 155 4.34 -3.02 22.69
CA ALA A 155 5.13 -3.85 21.76
C ALA A 155 6.23 -4.66 22.46
N LYS A 156 6.85 -4.12 23.51
CA LYS A 156 7.85 -4.82 24.34
C LYS A 156 7.28 -6.04 25.10
N THR A 157 5.95 -6.11 25.27
CA THR A 157 5.29 -7.25 25.96
C THR A 157 4.87 -8.35 25.00
N VAL A 158 4.97 -8.11 23.68
CA VAL A 158 4.60 -9.08 22.63
C VAL A 158 5.82 -9.97 22.34
N ALA A 159 5.70 -11.23 22.68
CA ALA A 159 6.84 -12.17 22.65
C ALA A 159 7.21 -12.67 21.24
N ASP A 160 6.27 -12.74 20.28
CA ASP A 160 6.51 -13.42 18.99
C ASP A 160 7.01 -12.51 17.87
N GLY A 161 6.68 -11.23 17.85
CA GLY A 161 7.10 -10.30 16.79
C GLY A 161 6.64 -10.68 15.38
N GLU A 162 5.79 -11.71 15.24
CA GLU A 162 5.34 -12.22 13.94
C GLU A 162 4.01 -11.61 13.51
N HIS A 163 3.06 -11.48 14.45
CA HIS A 163 1.72 -11.01 14.16
C HIS A 163 1.55 -9.50 14.39
N LEU A 164 2.25 -8.96 15.38
CA LEU A 164 2.26 -7.53 15.70
C LEU A 164 3.70 -7.00 15.62
N LEU A 165 3.91 -6.07 14.71
CA LEU A 165 5.18 -5.37 14.52
C LEU A 165 5.03 -3.91 14.86
N LEU A 166 6.04 -3.32 15.46
CA LEU A 166 6.11 -1.87 15.64
C LEU A 166 6.73 -1.24 14.39
N SER A 167 6.04 -0.30 13.76
CA SER A 167 6.60 0.48 12.66
C SER A 167 7.84 1.24 13.15
N PRO A 168 8.98 1.18 12.45
CA PRO A 168 10.11 2.02 12.79
C PRO A 168 9.74 3.51 12.65
N SER A 169 10.38 4.34 13.45
CA SER A 169 10.23 5.79 13.38
C SER A 169 11.56 6.47 13.63
N THR A 170 11.74 7.65 13.03
CA THR A 170 12.93 8.46 13.22
C THR A 170 12.57 9.95 13.26
N ASN A 171 13.40 10.75 13.92
CA ASN A 171 13.34 12.22 13.87
C ASN A 171 14.40 12.78 12.90
N ASP A 172 15.25 11.92 12.35
CA ASP A 172 16.28 12.30 11.41
C ASP A 172 15.73 12.31 9.96
N VAL A 173 15.67 13.48 9.37
CA VAL A 173 15.23 13.67 7.99
C VAL A 173 16.17 12.99 6.98
N ALA A 174 17.45 12.77 7.33
CA ALA A 174 18.38 12.08 6.44
C ALA A 174 18.04 10.57 6.36
N GLU A 175 17.66 9.97 7.48
CA GLU A 175 17.13 8.60 7.50
C GLU A 175 15.80 8.48 6.75
N ALA A 176 14.89 9.43 6.96
CA ALA A 176 13.62 9.48 6.22
C ALA A 176 13.84 9.60 4.69
N ARG A 177 14.88 10.35 4.25
CA ARG A 177 15.26 10.41 2.82
C ARG A 177 15.77 9.07 2.31
N ARG A 178 16.52 8.31 3.11
CA ARG A 178 16.93 6.93 2.74
C ARG A 178 15.70 6.05 2.56
N TRP A 179 14.76 6.04 3.51
CA TRP A 179 13.49 5.28 3.35
C TRP A 179 12.72 5.70 2.12
N LEU A 180 12.69 7.00 1.78
CA LEU A 180 12.04 7.48 0.57
C LEU A 180 12.77 7.02 -0.69
N SER A 181 14.11 6.99 -0.70
CA SER A 181 14.90 6.51 -1.84
C SER A 181 14.76 5.02 -2.07
N ASP A 182 14.59 4.25 -0.99
CA ASP A 182 14.47 2.79 -1.02
C ASP A 182 13.01 2.32 -1.22
N ALA A 183 12.05 3.25 -1.11
CA ALA A 183 10.64 2.94 -1.34
C ALA A 183 10.40 2.36 -2.75
N GLY A 184 9.42 1.47 -2.87
CA GLY A 184 9.05 0.82 -4.13
C GLY A 184 9.00 -0.71 -4.07
N GLY A 185 9.37 -1.29 -2.92
CA GLY A 185 9.09 -2.67 -2.50
C GLY A 185 7.99 -2.67 -1.45
N ASP A 186 8.38 -2.89 -0.19
CA ASP A 186 7.47 -3.01 0.97
C ASP A 186 6.78 -1.70 1.36
N THR A 187 7.31 -0.57 0.93
CA THR A 187 6.78 0.77 1.24
C THR A 187 6.64 1.60 -0.02
N ASP A 188 5.75 2.58 -0.01
CA ASP A 188 5.53 3.48 -1.15
C ASP A 188 5.95 4.93 -0.87
N GLY A 189 6.63 5.17 0.26
CA GLY A 189 7.09 6.48 0.67
C GLY A 189 7.30 6.63 2.17
N VAL A 190 7.08 7.83 2.67
CA VAL A 190 7.24 8.21 4.08
C VAL A 190 6.00 8.95 4.57
N ILE A 191 5.57 8.65 5.79
CA ILE A 191 4.58 9.41 6.56
C ILE A 191 5.31 10.33 7.54
N CYS A 192 4.93 11.59 7.56
CA CYS A 192 5.49 12.60 8.46
C CYS A 192 4.39 13.07 9.42
N LYS A 193 4.68 13.04 10.70
CA LYS A 193 3.77 13.40 11.80
C LYS A 193 4.40 14.44 12.71
N ARG A 194 3.60 15.35 13.24
CA ARG A 194 4.06 16.28 14.30
C ARG A 194 4.09 15.54 15.62
N ILE A 195 5.25 15.57 16.31
CA ILE A 195 5.45 14.87 17.60
C ILE A 195 4.54 15.43 18.70
N ASP A 196 4.27 16.73 18.66
CA ASP A 196 3.46 17.47 19.61
C ASP A 196 1.95 17.42 19.33
N ALA A 197 1.53 16.92 18.13
CA ALA A 197 0.15 16.96 17.70
C ALA A 197 -0.73 15.85 18.31
N PRO A 198 -2.02 16.13 18.57
CA PRO A 198 -3.00 15.12 18.92
C PRO A 198 -3.34 14.22 17.72
N TYR A 199 -4.09 13.15 17.97
CA TYR A 199 -4.70 12.36 16.93
C TYR A 199 -6.07 12.96 16.54
N LEU A 200 -6.24 13.30 15.27
CA LEU A 200 -7.44 13.96 14.73
C LEU A 200 -8.21 12.97 13.83
N PRO A 201 -9.22 12.24 14.37
CA PRO A 201 -9.97 11.26 13.60
C PRO A 201 -10.61 11.86 12.34
N GLY A 202 -10.46 11.17 11.20
CA GLY A 202 -11.02 11.58 9.91
C GLY A 202 -10.31 12.74 9.21
N GLU A 203 -9.42 13.47 9.92
CA GLU A 203 -8.74 14.64 9.37
C GLU A 203 -7.42 14.29 8.66
N ARG A 204 -7.06 15.09 7.65
CA ARG A 204 -5.78 14.98 6.93
C ARG A 204 -4.67 15.75 7.65
N ALA A 205 -4.38 15.36 8.88
CA ALA A 205 -3.43 16.04 9.76
C ALA A 205 -1.97 15.54 9.65
N MET A 206 -1.74 14.42 8.97
CA MET A 206 -0.40 13.94 8.62
C MET A 206 0.01 14.38 7.22
N THR A 207 1.30 14.20 6.90
CA THR A 207 1.83 14.42 5.55
C THR A 207 2.40 13.11 5.02
N LYS A 208 2.13 12.79 3.74
CA LYS A 208 2.74 11.66 3.04
C LYS A 208 3.56 12.15 1.86
N VAL A 209 4.77 11.65 1.75
CA VAL A 209 5.66 11.87 0.61
C VAL A 209 5.91 10.53 -0.03
N LYS A 210 5.53 10.39 -1.31
CA LYS A 210 5.73 9.15 -2.06
C LYS A 210 6.97 9.22 -2.92
N ARG A 211 7.65 8.09 -3.08
CA ARG A 211 8.64 7.95 -4.13
C ARG A 211 7.93 7.94 -5.48
N LEU A 212 8.18 8.97 -6.26
CA LEU A 212 7.64 9.08 -7.61
C LEU A 212 8.77 8.82 -8.60
N ARG A 213 8.54 7.90 -9.52
CA ARG A 213 9.45 7.53 -10.61
C ARG A 213 8.87 8.00 -11.93
N THR A 214 9.72 8.10 -12.95
CA THR A 214 9.28 8.39 -14.32
C THR A 214 9.58 7.20 -15.23
N ALA A 215 8.78 7.08 -16.28
CA ALA A 215 9.02 6.15 -17.37
C ALA A 215 8.60 6.79 -18.69
N ASP A 216 9.33 6.47 -19.74
CA ASP A 216 8.95 6.80 -21.11
C ASP A 216 8.08 5.65 -21.63
N CYS A 217 6.87 5.96 -22.03
CA CYS A 217 5.89 4.98 -22.48
C CYS A 217 5.43 5.28 -23.91
N VAL A 218 5.20 4.24 -24.68
CA VAL A 218 4.57 4.34 -25.98
C VAL A 218 3.08 4.53 -25.82
N VAL A 219 2.47 5.42 -26.58
CA VAL A 219 1.01 5.58 -26.65
C VAL A 219 0.47 4.59 -27.67
N GLY A 220 -0.04 3.44 -27.19
CA GLY A 220 -0.61 2.38 -28.04
C GLY A 220 -2.10 2.52 -28.29
N GLY A 221 -2.76 3.48 -27.62
CA GLY A 221 -4.19 3.72 -27.80
C GLY A 221 -4.70 4.86 -26.93
N PHE A 222 -5.97 5.19 -27.08
CA PHE A 222 -6.64 6.18 -26.25
C PHE A 222 -8.10 5.82 -25.97
N ARG A 223 -8.68 6.50 -24.99
CA ARG A 223 -10.13 6.51 -24.72
C ARG A 223 -10.66 7.90 -24.82
N TYR A 224 -11.87 8.02 -25.33
CA TYR A 224 -12.61 9.26 -25.25
C TYR A 224 -13.02 9.60 -23.81
N ASP A 225 -13.32 10.85 -23.57
CA ASP A 225 -13.95 11.33 -22.35
C ASP A 225 -15.38 10.81 -22.19
N SER A 226 -16.08 11.25 -21.14
CA SER A 226 -17.48 10.84 -20.89
C SER A 226 -18.45 11.29 -21.95
N ASN A 227 -18.14 12.35 -22.68
CA ASN A 227 -18.98 12.93 -23.74
C ASN A 227 -18.70 12.28 -25.10
N GLY A 228 -17.65 11.43 -25.20
CA GLY A 228 -17.28 10.69 -26.40
C GLY A 228 -16.69 11.52 -27.53
N LYS A 229 -16.32 12.77 -27.27
CA LYS A 229 -15.86 13.73 -28.30
C LYS A 229 -14.37 14.04 -28.26
N LEU A 230 -13.82 14.11 -27.06
CA LEU A 230 -12.40 14.46 -26.85
C LEU A 230 -11.65 13.33 -26.15
N VAL A 231 -10.34 13.31 -26.30
CA VAL A 231 -9.49 12.37 -25.57
C VAL A 231 -9.65 12.55 -24.06
N GLY A 232 -9.94 11.43 -23.37
CA GLY A 232 -10.08 11.37 -21.92
C GLY A 232 -8.86 10.74 -21.26
N SER A 233 -8.22 9.77 -21.93
CA SER A 233 -6.98 9.13 -21.43
C SER A 233 -6.16 8.52 -22.56
N LEU A 234 -4.84 8.52 -22.39
CA LEU A 234 -3.88 7.80 -23.22
C LEU A 234 -3.61 6.43 -22.59
N LEU A 235 -3.55 5.39 -23.40
CA LEU A 235 -3.17 4.04 -22.99
C LEU A 235 -1.69 3.83 -23.27
N LEU A 236 -0.97 3.41 -22.24
CA LEU A 236 0.48 3.37 -22.20
C LEU A 236 1.00 1.95 -22.39
N GLY A 237 2.06 1.80 -23.13
CA GLY A 237 2.71 0.53 -23.41
C GLY A 237 4.21 0.57 -23.20
N LEU A 238 4.76 -0.60 -22.88
CA LEU A 238 6.19 -0.90 -22.88
C LEU A 238 6.46 -2.15 -23.69
N TYR A 239 7.57 -2.18 -24.41
CA TYR A 239 8.00 -3.35 -25.14
C TYR A 239 8.51 -4.44 -24.20
N ASN A 240 8.01 -5.65 -24.39
CA ASN A 240 8.50 -6.85 -23.69
C ASN A 240 9.74 -7.44 -24.39
N ASP A 241 10.30 -8.49 -23.80
CA ASP A 241 11.51 -9.16 -24.31
C ASP A 241 11.31 -9.82 -25.70
N ASN A 242 10.07 -10.04 -26.10
CA ASN A 242 9.72 -10.56 -27.43
C ASN A 242 9.54 -9.45 -28.49
N GLY A 243 9.73 -8.19 -28.09
CA GLY A 243 9.50 -7.04 -28.97
C GLY A 243 8.02 -6.70 -29.19
N GLU A 244 7.11 -7.21 -28.35
CA GLU A 244 5.69 -6.92 -28.39
C GLU A 244 5.35 -5.77 -27.43
N LEU A 245 4.42 -4.90 -27.83
CA LEU A 245 3.97 -3.78 -27.01
C LEU A 245 2.88 -4.24 -26.03
N ASP A 246 3.21 -4.34 -24.74
CA ASP A 246 2.28 -4.67 -23.66
C ASP A 246 1.65 -3.41 -23.06
N HIS A 247 0.33 -3.43 -22.85
CA HIS A 247 -0.37 -2.38 -22.13
C HIS A 247 0.00 -2.39 -20.63
N VAL A 248 0.56 -1.28 -20.12
CA VAL A 248 1.04 -1.15 -18.75
C VAL A 248 0.23 -0.21 -17.88
N GLY A 249 -0.65 0.60 -18.47
CA GLY A 249 -1.48 1.55 -17.71
C GLY A 249 -2.02 2.69 -18.57
N TYR A 250 -2.41 3.77 -17.90
CA TYR A 250 -2.97 4.93 -18.59
C TYR A 250 -2.63 6.24 -17.87
N THR A 251 -2.74 7.35 -18.62
CA THR A 251 -2.75 8.70 -18.06
C THR A 251 -3.99 9.46 -18.51
N SER A 252 -4.60 10.20 -17.58
CA SER A 252 -5.75 11.09 -17.87
C SER A 252 -5.46 12.56 -17.55
N THR A 253 -4.22 12.87 -17.17
CA THR A 253 -3.80 14.23 -16.81
C THR A 253 -3.44 15.05 -18.06
N ILE A 254 -4.39 15.15 -18.98
CA ILE A 254 -4.28 15.93 -20.20
C ILE A 254 -4.93 17.29 -19.93
N ARG A 255 -4.23 18.37 -20.28
CA ARG A 255 -4.77 19.72 -20.14
C ARG A 255 -6.00 19.90 -21.04
N ASN A 256 -7.02 20.56 -20.53
CA ASN A 256 -8.29 20.69 -21.26
C ASN A 256 -8.16 21.52 -22.54
N ASP A 257 -7.29 22.52 -22.54
CA ASP A 257 -6.99 23.37 -23.71
C ASP A 257 -6.25 22.59 -24.82
N GLU A 258 -5.49 21.54 -24.50
CA GLU A 258 -4.77 20.71 -25.45
C GLU A 258 -5.63 19.58 -26.07
N LYS A 259 -6.72 19.21 -25.42
CA LYS A 259 -7.54 18.04 -25.83
C LYS A 259 -8.08 18.09 -27.27
N PRO A 260 -8.58 19.22 -27.78
CA PRO A 260 -9.11 19.26 -29.16
C PRO A 260 -8.05 18.93 -30.21
N GLU A 261 -6.88 19.61 -30.15
CA GLU A 261 -5.77 19.38 -31.08
C GLU A 261 -5.20 17.96 -30.92
N LEU A 262 -5.00 17.54 -29.67
CA LEU A 262 -4.52 16.18 -29.38
C LEU A 262 -5.49 15.12 -29.92
N THR A 263 -6.80 15.31 -29.79
CA THR A 263 -7.79 14.36 -30.32
C THR A 263 -7.66 14.23 -31.83
N ALA A 264 -7.58 15.35 -32.57
CA ALA A 264 -7.40 15.33 -34.01
C ALA A 264 -6.12 14.58 -34.42
N LYS A 265 -5.03 14.82 -33.70
CA LYS A 265 -3.74 14.11 -33.93
C LYS A 265 -3.85 12.61 -33.65
N LEU A 266 -4.56 12.19 -32.58
CA LEU A 266 -4.75 10.79 -32.24
C LEU A 266 -5.65 10.10 -33.27
N GLU A 267 -6.71 10.76 -33.73
CA GLU A 267 -7.59 10.23 -34.77
C GLU A 267 -6.85 9.96 -36.09
N ALA A 268 -5.94 10.83 -36.48
CA ALA A 268 -5.11 10.66 -37.67
C ALA A 268 -4.11 9.47 -37.57
N LEU A 269 -3.83 9.01 -36.33
CA LEU A 269 -2.90 7.91 -36.05
C LEU A 269 -3.61 6.59 -35.71
N ARG A 270 -4.94 6.51 -35.88
CA ARG A 270 -5.69 5.28 -35.58
C ARG A 270 -5.24 4.15 -36.50
N GLU A 271 -4.75 3.09 -35.91
CA GLU A 271 -4.27 1.89 -36.59
C GLU A 271 -4.31 0.68 -35.64
N ALA A 272 -4.92 -0.41 -36.07
CA ALA A 272 -4.92 -1.68 -35.33
C ALA A 272 -3.59 -2.43 -35.53
N PRO A 273 -3.12 -3.20 -34.53
CA PRO A 273 -3.78 -3.52 -33.26
C PRO A 273 -3.48 -2.54 -32.14
N GLY A 274 -2.58 -1.58 -32.29
CA GLY A 274 -2.08 -0.67 -31.24
C GLY A 274 -1.14 -1.36 -30.27
N PHE A 275 -1.63 -2.34 -29.50
CA PHE A 275 -0.83 -3.22 -28.65
C PHE A 275 -0.68 -4.58 -29.32
N THR A 276 0.56 -5.06 -29.47
CA THR A 276 0.90 -6.32 -30.14
C THR A 276 1.05 -7.49 -29.16
N GLY A 277 1.26 -7.19 -27.88
CA GLY A 277 1.27 -8.15 -26.79
C GLY A 277 -0.03 -8.09 -25.95
N LYS A 278 0.07 -7.84 -24.65
CA LYS A 278 -1.09 -7.74 -23.75
C LYS A 278 -1.89 -6.46 -24.03
N ALA A 279 -3.11 -6.60 -24.54
CA ALA A 279 -4.01 -5.47 -24.81
C ALA A 279 -4.79 -5.01 -23.57
N PRO A 280 -5.36 -3.78 -23.57
CA PRO A 280 -6.31 -3.33 -22.55
C PRO A 280 -7.59 -4.19 -22.55
N GLY A 281 -8.20 -4.40 -21.38
CA GLY A 281 -9.51 -5.06 -21.26
C GLY A 281 -9.47 -6.55 -20.94
N GLY A 282 -8.32 -7.10 -20.53
CA GLY A 282 -8.22 -8.47 -20.00
C GLY A 282 -9.10 -8.66 -18.74
N PRO A 283 -9.40 -9.92 -18.33
CA PRO A 283 -10.30 -10.21 -17.22
C PRO A 283 -9.81 -9.52 -15.92
N SER A 284 -10.58 -8.55 -15.45
CA SER A 284 -10.32 -7.81 -14.23
C SER A 284 -11.62 -7.65 -13.46
N ARG A 285 -11.59 -7.83 -12.13
CA ARG A 285 -12.74 -7.54 -11.25
C ARG A 285 -13.26 -6.09 -11.39
N TRP A 286 -12.46 -5.21 -11.96
CA TRP A 286 -12.74 -3.79 -12.15
C TRP A 286 -13.03 -3.44 -13.61
N ALA A 287 -13.14 -4.46 -14.50
CA ALA A 287 -13.49 -4.23 -15.89
C ALA A 287 -14.94 -3.76 -15.98
N THR A 288 -15.15 -2.57 -16.52
CA THR A 288 -16.45 -2.03 -16.89
C THR A 288 -16.58 -2.03 -18.41
N LYS A 289 -17.80 -1.97 -18.95
CA LYS A 289 -18.03 -1.79 -20.41
C LYS A 289 -17.23 -0.60 -20.98
N ARG A 290 -17.01 0.44 -20.16
CA ARG A 290 -16.22 1.63 -20.52
C ARG A 290 -14.71 1.36 -20.58
N THR A 291 -14.17 0.49 -19.74
CA THR A 291 -12.73 0.16 -19.75
C THR A 291 -12.32 -0.74 -20.91
N SER A 292 -13.28 -1.43 -21.54
CA SER A 292 -13.03 -2.26 -22.72
C SER A 292 -13.09 -1.49 -24.04
N GLN A 293 -13.69 -0.29 -24.07
CA GLN A 293 -13.77 0.55 -25.27
C GLN A 293 -12.54 1.47 -25.35
N TRP A 294 -11.73 1.28 -26.37
CA TRP A 294 -10.56 2.11 -26.68
C TRP A 294 -10.27 2.12 -28.17
N GLN A 295 -9.52 3.11 -28.63
CA GLN A 295 -9.08 3.27 -30.00
C GLN A 295 -7.61 2.91 -30.12
N PRO A 296 -7.24 1.94 -30.97
CA PRO A 296 -5.85 1.59 -31.21
C PRO A 296 -5.13 2.67 -32.00
N LEU A 297 -3.84 2.83 -31.74
CA LEU A 297 -2.99 3.81 -32.40
C LEU A 297 -1.75 3.13 -32.97
N LYS A 298 -1.27 3.65 -34.10
CA LYS A 298 0.09 3.39 -34.55
C LYS A 298 1.07 3.77 -33.45
N PRO A 299 1.94 2.85 -32.95
CA PRO A 299 2.75 3.09 -31.76
C PRO A 299 3.99 3.95 -32.06
N THR A 300 3.77 5.19 -32.47
CA THR A 300 4.84 6.13 -32.88
C THR A 300 5.09 7.24 -31.87
N MET A 301 4.15 7.49 -30.97
CA MET A 301 4.27 8.55 -29.97
C MET A 301 4.77 8.03 -28.63
N VAL A 302 5.69 8.80 -28.03
CA VAL A 302 6.24 8.53 -26.71
C VAL A 302 5.93 9.66 -25.75
N VAL A 303 5.58 9.31 -24.53
CA VAL A 303 5.33 10.25 -23.42
C VAL A 303 6.14 9.84 -22.20
N GLU A 304 6.65 10.84 -21.48
CA GLU A 304 7.18 10.64 -20.14
C GLU A 304 6.04 10.79 -19.12
N VAL A 305 5.89 9.79 -18.28
CA VAL A 305 4.88 9.79 -17.22
C VAL A 305 5.50 9.61 -15.86
N LYS A 306 4.88 10.22 -14.85
CA LYS A 306 5.21 10.05 -13.43
C LYS A 306 4.26 9.03 -12.82
N PHE A 307 4.80 8.06 -12.09
CA PHE A 307 4.04 6.99 -11.45
C PHE A 307 4.54 6.71 -10.03
N ASP A 308 3.71 6.06 -9.21
CA ASP A 308 4.04 5.69 -7.84
C ASP A 308 4.42 4.20 -7.70
N GLN A 309 3.56 3.29 -8.13
CA GLN A 309 3.73 1.85 -7.90
C GLN A 309 3.50 1.01 -9.16
N ILE A 310 4.20 -0.14 -9.18
CA ILE A 310 4.06 -1.21 -10.16
C ILE A 310 3.51 -2.46 -9.46
N THR A 311 2.55 -3.12 -10.09
CA THR A 311 2.05 -4.41 -9.65
C THR A 311 1.85 -5.31 -10.87
N GLY A 312 2.51 -6.46 -10.90
CA GLY A 312 2.40 -7.41 -12.01
C GLY A 312 2.76 -6.80 -13.37
N ARG A 313 3.86 -6.05 -13.45
CA ARG A 313 4.36 -5.34 -14.64
C ARG A 313 3.40 -4.25 -15.17
N ARG A 314 2.53 -3.67 -14.31
CA ARG A 314 1.60 -2.61 -14.68
C ARG A 314 1.62 -1.49 -13.65
N PHE A 315 1.38 -0.26 -14.08
CA PHE A 315 1.11 0.85 -13.17
C PHE A 315 -0.15 0.55 -12.36
N ARG A 316 -0.03 0.58 -11.05
CA ARG A 316 -1.13 0.27 -10.12
C ARG A 316 -2.22 1.33 -10.15
N HIS A 317 -1.82 2.57 -10.34
CA HIS A 317 -2.71 3.74 -10.41
C HIS A 317 -2.55 4.45 -11.76
N GLY A 318 -3.46 5.40 -12.04
CA GLY A 318 -3.30 6.31 -13.17
C GLY A 318 -2.01 7.13 -13.02
N THR A 319 -1.29 7.29 -14.11
CA THR A 319 -0.04 8.03 -14.14
C THR A 319 -0.29 9.52 -14.42
N LYS A 320 0.70 10.37 -14.15
CA LYS A 320 0.68 11.80 -14.52
C LYS A 320 1.54 12.02 -15.73
N LEU A 321 0.96 12.55 -16.82
CA LEU A 321 1.68 13.00 -17.99
C LEU A 321 2.60 14.16 -17.61
N LEU A 322 3.89 14.06 -17.92
CA LEU A 322 4.88 15.10 -17.71
C LEU A 322 5.16 15.87 -19.00
N ARG A 323 5.49 15.16 -20.07
CA ARG A 323 5.80 15.74 -21.39
C ARG A 323 5.74 14.70 -22.51
N TRP A 324 5.64 15.20 -23.73
CA TRP A 324 5.86 14.42 -24.94
C TRP A 324 7.36 14.22 -25.19
N ARG A 325 7.72 13.07 -25.76
CA ARG A 325 9.12 12.67 -26.03
C ARG A 325 9.34 12.41 -27.53
N PRO A 326 9.30 13.47 -28.37
CA PRO A 326 9.57 13.31 -29.81
C PRO A 326 11.02 12.90 -30.10
N ASP A 327 11.91 13.10 -29.13
CA ASP A 327 13.32 12.74 -29.16
C ASP A 327 13.58 11.24 -28.92
N LYS A 328 12.58 10.50 -28.45
CA LYS A 328 12.75 9.09 -28.07
C LYS A 328 12.05 8.13 -29.03
N LYS A 329 12.77 7.10 -29.46
CA LYS A 329 12.19 6.06 -30.31
C LYS A 329 11.30 5.13 -29.47
N PRO A 330 10.11 4.72 -29.96
CA PRO A 330 9.24 3.78 -29.27
C PRO A 330 9.93 2.49 -28.80
N SER A 331 10.83 1.92 -29.60
CA SER A 331 11.59 0.71 -29.28
C SER A 331 12.54 0.84 -28.08
N GLN A 332 12.77 2.05 -27.58
CA GLN A 332 13.57 2.31 -26.37
C GLN A 332 12.71 2.29 -25.09
N CYS A 333 11.39 2.16 -25.24
CA CYS A 333 10.45 2.16 -24.13
C CYS A 333 10.13 0.71 -23.73
N ASP A 334 10.95 0.12 -22.88
CA ASP A 334 10.85 -1.26 -22.44
C ASP A 334 10.67 -1.39 -20.92
N PHE A 335 10.46 -2.62 -20.44
CA PHE A 335 10.19 -2.92 -19.05
C PHE A 335 11.35 -2.64 -18.11
N ARG A 336 12.60 -2.56 -18.58
CA ARG A 336 13.77 -2.25 -17.74
C ARG A 336 13.65 -0.93 -16.99
N GLN A 337 12.85 0.01 -17.51
CA GLN A 337 12.59 1.30 -16.86
C GLN A 337 11.77 1.19 -15.57
N ILE A 338 10.98 0.16 -15.44
CA ILE A 338 10.02 -0.01 -14.34
C ILE A 338 10.32 -1.22 -13.46
N GLU A 339 11.20 -2.10 -13.87
CA GLU A 339 11.69 -3.20 -13.05
C GLU A 339 12.48 -2.65 -11.86
N PRO A 340 12.44 -3.30 -10.68
CA PRO A 340 13.36 -2.98 -9.61
C PRO A 340 14.78 -3.08 -10.15
N ALA A 341 15.63 -2.10 -9.86
CA ALA A 341 17.07 -2.29 -10.06
C ALA A 341 17.42 -3.62 -9.38
N ALA A 342 18.03 -4.55 -10.12
CA ALA A 342 18.38 -5.87 -9.61
C ALA A 342 18.92 -5.69 -8.20
N VAL A 343 18.26 -6.32 -7.22
CA VAL A 343 18.67 -6.27 -5.83
C VAL A 343 20.06 -6.89 -5.83
N ILE A 344 21.10 -6.06 -5.82
CA ILE A 344 22.38 -6.45 -5.31
C ILE A 344 22.03 -6.89 -3.90
N SER A 345 22.10 -8.19 -3.64
CA SER A 345 21.72 -8.88 -2.41
C SER A 345 22.14 -8.06 -1.20
N ALA A 346 21.27 -7.21 -0.72
CA ALA A 346 21.37 -6.62 0.59
C ALA A 346 20.78 -7.63 1.58
N GLN A 347 21.58 -8.67 1.85
CA GLN A 347 21.67 -9.20 3.20
C GLN A 347 22.21 -8.05 4.05
N ALA A 348 21.34 -7.26 4.57
CA ALA A 348 21.47 -6.32 5.67
C ALA A 348 20.41 -5.24 5.43
N THR A 349 19.35 -5.27 6.18
CA THR A 349 19.27 -4.46 7.38
C THR A 349 17.85 -4.54 7.91
N MET A 350 17.53 -5.65 8.52
CA MET A 350 16.71 -5.56 9.72
C MET A 350 17.67 -4.96 10.76
N PRO A 351 17.32 -3.91 11.49
CA PRO A 351 18.21 -3.41 12.54
C PRO A 351 18.48 -4.55 13.51
N ALA A 352 19.77 -4.86 13.71
CA ALA A 352 20.26 -5.84 14.66
C ALA A 352 19.78 -5.46 16.06
N GLY A 353 18.86 -6.25 16.62
CA GLY A 353 18.27 -5.95 17.91
C GLY A 353 17.27 -6.98 18.42
N VAL A 354 17.36 -8.26 18.01
CA VAL A 354 16.85 -9.37 18.82
C VAL A 354 17.69 -10.61 18.50
N GLN A 355 18.75 -10.82 19.23
CA GLN A 355 19.42 -12.10 19.27
C GLN A 355 18.49 -13.12 19.94
N THR A 356 17.98 -14.06 19.17
CA THR A 356 17.32 -15.25 19.71
C THR A 356 18.35 -16.09 20.42
N ALA A 357 18.23 -16.20 21.73
CA ALA A 357 18.99 -17.15 22.53
C ALA A 357 18.65 -18.58 22.09
N THR A 358 19.54 -19.21 21.36
CA THR A 358 19.50 -20.65 21.08
C THR A 358 19.71 -21.42 22.36
N LYS A 359 18.71 -22.19 22.80
CA LYS A 359 18.85 -23.19 23.86
C LYS A 359 19.80 -24.28 23.41
N PRO A 360 20.79 -24.69 24.24
CA PRO A 360 21.64 -25.80 23.91
C PRO A 360 20.89 -27.12 23.96
N SER A 361 21.01 -27.93 22.92
CA SER A 361 20.46 -29.28 22.84
C SER A 361 21.23 -30.18 23.85
N SER A 362 20.49 -30.77 24.79
CA SER A 362 21.01 -31.80 25.68
C SER A 362 21.31 -33.08 24.90
N ARG A 363 22.60 -33.38 24.73
CA ARG A 363 23.07 -34.70 24.32
C ARG A 363 22.72 -35.71 25.40
N ARG A 364 21.85 -36.63 25.10
CA ARG A 364 21.59 -37.84 25.89
C ARG A 364 22.73 -38.82 25.60
N ALA A 365 23.56 -39.05 26.60
CA ALA A 365 24.56 -40.12 26.57
C ALA A 365 23.84 -41.47 26.66
N GLN A 366 24.03 -42.33 25.67
CA GLN A 366 23.80 -43.75 25.80
C GLN A 366 25.03 -44.39 26.49
N ARG A 367 24.78 -45.00 27.62
CA ARG A 367 25.65 -46.05 28.20
C ARG A 367 24.77 -47.27 28.49
N GLY A 368 25.30 -48.44 28.11
CA GLY A 368 24.87 -49.76 28.51
C GLY A 368 24.30 -50.57 27.37
#